data_558ccc50eca1bbfc6e375cf76176c4ea
#
_entry.id   558ccc50eca1bbfc6e375cf76176c4ea
#
_cell.length_a   1.000
_cell.length_b   1.000
_cell.length_c   1.000
_cell.angle_alpha   90.00
_cell.angle_beta   90.00
_cell.angle_gamma   90.00
#
_symmetry.space_group_name_H-M   'P 1'
#
loop_
_entity.id
_entity.type
_entity.pdbx_description
1 polymer ?
#
loop_
_entity_poly.entity_id
_entity_poly.type
_entity_poly.pdbx_seq_one_letter_code
_entity_poly.pdbx_strand_id
1 'polypeptide(L)'
;MQCVTMTTQERPITPALLALAGALSLAVAMGIGRFAFTPVLPLMLGEGLLDVAQGGWVAAANYAGYLAGALTAARMPLRAGALAVLALLATAALTAAMAWPLSAIWLPLRFLAGAASAWVFVATSVWCLGALAHQGASRASGWVYAGVGSGIALAGLHCLLAAAAGVRSPPLWLQLGGLALLLALPAFWVIARLPQSTEAARSRAAGGDSHGGGTRGLVVCYGFMGFGYILPATFLPVLARTVVDDPRGFGLAWPVFGVTAALSTLLAARLLQDAKRLKAWAACQLLMGLGVLLPALRANRWTIAASALLVGGTFMVITLAGVQEMRARAPTNAAHLVGRITAAFALGQIAGPVAASALLLRLGPQGLAITLAAGAAALFATGAWLWRTA
;
A
#
# COMPACT_ATOMS: atom_id res chain seq x y z
N MET A 1 28.33 40.51 34.80
CA MET A 1 27.81 40.52 33.44
C MET A 1 27.42 39.07 33.11
N GLN A 2 26.19 38.65 33.49
CA GLN A 2 25.69 37.29 33.25
C GLN A 2 25.12 37.27 31.82
N CYS A 3 25.79 36.48 30.98
CA CYS A 3 25.34 36.21 29.64
C CYS A 3 24.11 35.29 29.70
N VAL A 4 22.90 35.83 29.56
CA VAL A 4 21.67 35.07 29.44
C VAL A 4 21.69 34.43 28.05
N THR A 5 22.10 33.18 27.99
CA THR A 5 21.88 32.37 26.79
C THR A 5 20.38 32.18 26.63
N MET A 6 19.78 32.91 25.70
CA MET A 6 18.42 32.64 25.23
C MET A 6 18.42 31.25 24.55
N THR A 7 18.06 30.23 25.30
CA THR A 7 17.68 28.95 24.73
C THR A 7 16.38 29.20 23.98
N THR A 8 16.43 29.20 22.65
CA THR A 8 15.25 29.13 21.79
C THR A 8 14.49 27.88 22.20
N GLN A 9 13.42 28.06 22.95
CA GLN A 9 12.49 26.99 23.33
C GLN A 9 11.85 26.48 22.03
N GLU A 10 12.41 25.42 21.45
CA GLU A 10 11.83 24.76 20.30
C GLU A 10 10.41 24.32 20.66
N ARG A 11 9.43 24.83 19.93
CA ARG A 11 8.02 24.47 20.14
C ARG A 11 7.88 22.94 20.03
N PRO A 12 7.27 22.28 21.01
CA PRO A 12 7.11 20.82 20.99
C PRO A 12 6.29 20.42 19.76
N ILE A 13 6.74 19.34 19.08
CA ILE A 13 6.03 18.81 17.92
C ILE A 13 4.66 18.29 18.37
N THR A 14 3.59 18.85 17.83
CA THR A 14 2.24 18.47 18.18
C THR A 14 1.86 17.09 17.62
N PRO A 15 0.93 16.33 18.27
CA PRO A 15 0.43 15.06 17.73
C PRO A 15 -0.14 15.17 16.31
N ALA A 16 -0.77 16.29 15.99
CA ALA A 16 -1.32 16.55 14.65
C ALA A 16 -0.21 16.62 13.59
N LEU A 17 0.88 17.31 13.90
CA LEU A 17 2.02 17.45 12.99
C LEU A 17 2.77 16.11 12.82
N LEU A 18 2.90 15.32 13.90
CA LEU A 18 3.42 13.95 13.84
C LEU A 18 2.57 13.06 12.94
N ALA A 19 1.25 13.08 13.13
CA ALA A 19 0.32 12.29 12.33
C ALA A 19 0.35 12.71 10.87
N LEU A 20 0.40 14.02 10.57
CA LEU A 20 0.53 14.54 9.21
C LEU A 20 1.85 14.09 8.55
N ALA A 21 2.98 14.23 9.23
CA ALA A 21 4.29 13.79 8.71
C ALA A 21 4.32 12.28 8.45
N GLY A 22 3.76 11.48 9.35
CA GLY A 22 3.61 10.04 9.17
C GLY A 22 2.68 9.69 8.00
N ALA A 23 1.54 10.38 7.87
CA ALA A 23 0.61 10.20 6.76
C ALA A 23 1.25 10.54 5.41
N LEU A 24 1.99 11.64 5.32
CA LEU A 24 2.73 12.03 4.12
C LEU A 24 3.84 11.03 3.79
N SER A 25 4.56 10.50 4.79
CA SER A 25 5.54 9.42 4.57
C SER A 25 4.90 8.19 3.94
N LEU A 26 3.72 7.77 4.44
CA LEU A 26 2.99 6.63 3.87
C LEU A 26 2.37 6.96 2.52
N ALA A 27 1.93 8.20 2.29
CA ALA A 27 1.45 8.67 0.99
C ALA A 27 2.55 8.58 -0.08
N VAL A 28 3.77 8.99 0.25
CA VAL A 28 4.93 8.87 -0.64
C VAL A 28 5.27 7.41 -0.89
N ALA A 29 5.47 6.62 0.17
CA ALA A 29 5.93 5.25 0.05
C ALA A 29 4.94 4.34 -0.66
N MET A 30 3.68 4.39 -0.23
CA MET A 30 2.64 3.49 -0.72
C MET A 30 1.88 4.12 -1.89
N GLY A 31 1.45 5.38 -1.79
CA GLY A 31 0.70 6.04 -2.85
C GLY A 31 1.54 6.24 -4.12
N ILE A 32 2.72 6.82 -4.01
CA ILE A 32 3.59 7.10 -5.15
C ILE A 32 4.52 5.92 -5.43
N GLY A 33 5.40 5.57 -4.50
CA GLY A 33 6.46 4.57 -4.71
C GLY A 33 5.94 3.20 -5.14
N ARG A 34 4.79 2.79 -4.59
CA ARG A 34 4.21 1.48 -4.85
C ARG A 34 3.11 1.52 -5.92
N PHE A 35 2.13 2.38 -5.75
CA PHE A 35 0.89 2.34 -6.50
C PHE A 35 0.77 3.33 -7.66
N ALA A 36 1.69 4.31 -7.82
CA ALA A 36 1.62 5.24 -8.96
C ALA A 36 1.82 4.56 -10.32
N PHE A 37 2.47 3.39 -10.38
CA PHE A 37 2.58 2.61 -11.60
C PHE A 37 1.21 2.26 -12.19
N THR A 38 0.24 1.96 -11.34
CA THR A 38 -1.11 1.57 -11.76
C THR A 38 -1.80 2.61 -12.65
N PRO A 39 -1.92 3.90 -12.27
CA PRO A 39 -2.52 4.92 -13.14
C PRO A 39 -1.62 5.34 -14.31
N VAL A 40 -0.30 5.15 -14.24
CA VAL A 40 0.63 5.43 -15.34
C VAL A 40 0.64 4.31 -16.38
N LEU A 41 0.36 3.07 -15.98
CA LEU A 41 0.41 1.90 -16.86
C LEU A 41 -0.43 2.08 -18.15
N PRO A 42 -1.70 2.54 -18.13
CA PRO A 42 -2.46 2.76 -19.35
C PRO A 42 -1.80 3.74 -20.33
N LEU A 43 -1.10 4.75 -19.81
CA LEU A 43 -0.36 5.72 -20.63
C LEU A 43 0.84 5.04 -21.31
N MET A 44 1.65 4.28 -20.54
CA MET A 44 2.79 3.52 -21.08
C MET A 44 2.36 2.49 -22.12
N LEU A 45 1.21 1.84 -21.93
CA LEU A 45 0.60 0.93 -22.92
C LEU A 45 0.23 1.68 -24.20
N GLY A 46 -0.40 2.87 -24.08
CA GLY A 46 -0.79 3.70 -25.21
C GLY A 46 0.41 4.28 -25.99
N GLU A 47 1.54 4.45 -25.32
CA GLU A 47 2.80 4.88 -25.91
C GLU A 47 3.59 3.72 -26.55
N GLY A 48 3.11 2.47 -26.44
CA GLY A 48 3.77 1.28 -26.98
C GLY A 48 5.06 0.89 -26.26
N LEU A 49 5.28 1.38 -25.03
CA LEU A 49 6.49 1.14 -24.24
C LEU A 49 6.53 -0.27 -23.64
N LEU A 50 5.36 -0.86 -23.39
CA LEU A 50 5.20 -2.22 -22.89
C LEU A 50 3.78 -2.73 -23.22
N ASP A 51 3.57 -4.03 -23.09
CA ASP A 51 2.25 -4.65 -23.14
C ASP A 51 1.68 -4.92 -21.73
N VAL A 52 0.42 -5.39 -21.67
CA VAL A 52 -0.27 -5.64 -20.38
C VAL A 52 0.43 -6.73 -19.55
N ALA A 53 0.95 -7.77 -20.22
CA ALA A 53 1.66 -8.85 -19.53
C ALA A 53 3.00 -8.37 -18.94
N GLN A 54 3.77 -7.59 -19.72
CA GLN A 54 4.99 -6.93 -19.25
C GLN A 54 4.70 -5.97 -18.09
N GLY A 55 3.61 -5.21 -18.18
CA GLY A 55 3.12 -4.36 -17.08
C GLY A 55 2.88 -5.13 -15.79
N GLY A 56 2.30 -6.33 -15.89
CA GLY A 56 2.10 -7.23 -14.75
C GLY A 56 3.42 -7.69 -14.12
N TRP A 57 4.43 -8.04 -14.92
CA TRP A 57 5.76 -8.40 -14.41
C TRP A 57 6.45 -7.23 -13.71
N VAL A 58 6.36 -6.01 -14.27
CA VAL A 58 6.90 -4.78 -13.67
C VAL A 58 6.20 -4.47 -12.34
N ALA A 59 4.88 -4.70 -12.24
CA ALA A 59 4.15 -4.60 -10.98
C ALA A 59 4.60 -5.66 -9.98
N ALA A 60 4.72 -6.93 -10.39
CA ALA A 60 5.16 -8.04 -9.54
C ALA A 60 6.57 -7.81 -8.97
N ALA A 61 7.48 -7.22 -9.75
CA ALA A 61 8.81 -6.84 -9.28
C ALA A 61 8.75 -5.88 -8.08
N ASN A 62 7.84 -4.90 -8.09
CA ASN A 62 7.66 -3.99 -6.95
C ASN A 62 7.15 -4.74 -5.70
N TYR A 63 6.23 -5.68 -5.86
CA TYR A 63 5.70 -6.46 -4.74
C TYR A 63 6.75 -7.42 -4.17
N ALA A 64 7.59 -8.02 -5.03
CA ALA A 64 8.74 -8.81 -4.59
C ALA A 64 9.76 -7.96 -3.82
N GLY A 65 10.05 -6.76 -4.33
CA GLY A 65 10.88 -5.78 -3.64
C GLY A 65 10.30 -5.40 -2.28
N TYR A 66 8.99 -5.16 -2.21
CA TYR A 66 8.33 -4.84 -0.95
C TYR A 66 8.46 -5.97 0.10
N LEU A 67 8.31 -7.23 -0.32
CA LEU A 67 8.56 -8.38 0.55
C LEU A 67 10.01 -8.40 1.04
N ALA A 68 10.97 -8.25 0.13
CA ALA A 68 12.39 -8.21 0.47
C ALA A 68 12.71 -7.05 1.43
N GLY A 69 12.16 -5.86 1.18
CA GLY A 69 12.28 -4.69 2.05
C GLY A 69 11.70 -4.92 3.44
N ALA A 70 10.52 -5.53 3.54
CA ALA A 70 9.89 -5.85 4.82
C ALA A 70 10.74 -6.84 5.65
N LEU A 71 11.32 -7.85 4.99
CA LEU A 71 12.18 -8.84 5.64
C LEU A 71 13.53 -8.27 6.08
N THR A 72 14.02 -7.26 5.39
CA THR A 72 15.34 -6.63 5.67
C THR A 72 15.24 -5.41 6.58
N ALA A 73 14.09 -4.77 6.72
CA ALA A 73 13.91 -3.54 7.49
C ALA A 73 14.47 -3.62 8.93
N ALA A 74 14.20 -4.73 9.63
CA ALA A 74 14.66 -4.94 11.00
C ALA A 74 16.19 -5.20 11.12
N ARG A 75 16.84 -5.52 10.00
CA ARG A 75 18.28 -5.79 9.91
C ARG A 75 19.10 -4.58 9.48
N MET A 76 18.42 -3.50 9.04
CA MET A 76 19.11 -2.29 8.61
C MET A 76 19.82 -1.64 9.81
N PRO A 77 21.13 -1.33 9.68
CA PRO A 77 21.92 -0.75 10.78
C PRO A 77 21.67 0.76 10.98
N LEU A 78 20.45 1.21 10.69
CA LEU A 78 20.04 2.60 10.75
C LEU A 78 18.95 2.79 11.82
N ARG A 79 18.93 3.96 12.46
CA ARG A 79 17.81 4.39 13.30
C ARG A 79 16.56 4.58 12.44
N ALA A 80 15.38 4.36 13.00
CA ALA A 80 14.13 4.41 12.26
C ALA A 80 13.93 5.74 11.50
N GLY A 81 14.26 6.88 12.11
CA GLY A 81 14.19 8.18 11.43
C GLY A 81 15.14 8.27 10.23
N ALA A 82 16.41 7.85 10.41
CA ALA A 82 17.41 7.86 9.33
C ALA A 82 17.01 6.91 8.19
N LEU A 83 16.51 5.71 8.52
CA LEU A 83 15.99 4.76 7.53
C LEU A 83 14.81 5.35 6.77
N ALA A 84 13.88 6.04 7.46
CA ALA A 84 12.74 6.70 6.81
C ALA A 84 13.21 7.78 5.82
N VAL A 85 14.15 8.65 6.22
CA VAL A 85 14.70 9.69 5.33
C VAL A 85 15.36 9.08 4.10
N LEU A 86 16.27 8.13 4.29
CA LEU A 86 16.96 7.45 3.19
C LEU A 86 15.98 6.78 2.23
N ALA A 87 15.01 6.06 2.77
CA ALA A 87 14.05 5.31 1.99
C ALA A 87 13.03 6.22 1.28
N LEU A 88 12.65 7.36 1.85
CA LEU A 88 11.83 8.38 1.18
C LEU A 88 12.58 9.03 0.00
N LEU A 89 13.85 9.38 0.20
CA LEU A 89 14.70 9.89 -0.88
C LEU A 89 14.88 8.84 -1.99
N ALA A 90 15.15 7.59 -1.62
CA ALA A 90 15.25 6.48 -2.57
C ALA A 90 13.93 6.29 -3.34
N THR A 91 12.77 6.35 -2.66
CA THR A 91 11.46 6.25 -3.31
C THR A 91 11.26 7.35 -4.35
N ALA A 92 11.58 8.61 -4.02
CA ALA A 92 11.47 9.73 -4.94
C ALA A 92 12.41 9.57 -6.16
N ALA A 93 13.67 9.24 -5.90
CA ALA A 93 14.68 9.06 -6.94
C ALA A 93 14.37 7.88 -7.88
N LEU A 94 13.98 6.71 -7.33
CA LEU A 94 13.63 5.53 -8.11
C LEU A 94 12.33 5.74 -8.90
N THR A 95 11.38 6.51 -8.37
CA THR A 95 10.18 6.92 -9.10
C THR A 95 10.55 7.82 -10.28
N ALA A 96 11.39 8.84 -10.07
CA ALA A 96 11.87 9.71 -11.15
C ALA A 96 12.68 8.92 -12.21
N ALA A 97 13.47 7.94 -11.78
CA ALA A 97 14.29 7.10 -12.68
C ALA A 97 13.46 6.24 -13.64
N MET A 98 12.18 5.98 -13.33
CA MET A 98 11.24 5.33 -14.26
C MET A 98 11.00 6.13 -15.54
N ALA A 99 11.35 7.42 -15.56
CA ALA A 99 11.31 8.27 -16.75
C ALA A 99 12.30 7.82 -17.85
N TRP A 100 13.32 7.05 -17.50
CA TRP A 100 14.31 6.59 -18.47
C TRP A 100 13.68 5.55 -19.41
N PRO A 101 13.72 5.75 -20.72
CA PRO A 101 12.99 4.93 -21.69
C PRO A 101 13.73 3.62 -22.01
N LEU A 102 14.31 2.97 -21.02
CA LEU A 102 15.02 1.70 -21.13
C LEU A 102 14.27 0.62 -20.34
N SER A 103 13.46 -0.19 -21.03
CA SER A 103 12.59 -1.20 -20.41
C SER A 103 13.35 -2.21 -19.53
N ALA A 104 14.61 -2.50 -19.86
CA ALA A 104 15.44 -3.43 -19.10
C ALA A 104 15.67 -3.01 -17.64
N ILE A 105 15.66 -1.69 -17.35
CA ILE A 105 15.89 -1.19 -15.99
C ILE A 105 14.60 -1.06 -15.16
N TRP A 106 13.42 -1.15 -15.77
CA TRP A 106 12.17 -0.94 -15.04
C TRP A 106 11.89 -2.03 -13.98
N LEU A 107 12.22 -3.29 -14.28
CA LEU A 107 12.09 -4.35 -13.26
C LEU A 107 12.96 -4.10 -12.03
N PRO A 108 14.31 -3.89 -12.15
CA PRO A 108 15.13 -3.57 -10.97
C PRO A 108 14.72 -2.27 -10.29
N LEU A 109 14.36 -1.21 -11.03
CA LEU A 109 13.88 0.04 -10.43
C LEU A 109 12.60 -0.19 -9.59
N ARG A 110 11.65 -0.95 -10.13
CA ARG A 110 10.40 -1.26 -9.41
C ARG A 110 10.66 -2.16 -8.20
N PHE A 111 11.56 -3.12 -8.30
CA PHE A 111 11.97 -3.95 -7.17
C PHE A 111 12.57 -3.08 -6.04
N LEU A 112 13.52 -2.22 -6.36
CA LEU A 112 14.16 -1.33 -5.40
C LEU A 112 13.16 -0.32 -4.80
N ALA A 113 12.27 0.24 -5.62
CA ALA A 113 11.21 1.13 -5.15
C ALA A 113 10.25 0.41 -4.18
N GLY A 114 9.94 -0.86 -4.43
CA GLY A 114 9.19 -1.72 -3.51
C GLY A 114 9.90 -1.89 -2.19
N ALA A 115 11.19 -2.20 -2.20
CA ALA A 115 12.00 -2.36 -0.99
C ALA A 115 12.07 -1.05 -0.19
N ALA A 116 12.34 0.08 -0.85
CA ALA A 116 12.33 1.40 -0.22
C ALA A 116 10.96 1.72 0.41
N SER A 117 9.86 1.42 -0.29
CA SER A 117 8.50 1.63 0.24
C SER A 117 8.24 0.82 1.52
N ALA A 118 8.72 -0.43 1.60
CA ALA A 118 8.62 -1.25 2.79
C ALA A 118 9.46 -0.68 3.95
N TRP A 119 10.66 -0.21 3.67
CA TRP A 119 11.50 0.43 4.69
C TRP A 119 10.86 1.70 5.25
N VAL A 120 10.25 2.55 4.41
CA VAL A 120 9.48 3.71 4.89
C VAL A 120 8.32 3.26 5.76
N PHE A 121 7.55 2.25 5.34
CA PHE A 121 6.39 1.78 6.08
C PHE A 121 6.77 1.28 7.47
N VAL A 122 7.80 0.44 7.56
CA VAL A 122 8.30 -0.09 8.84
C VAL A 122 8.90 1.03 9.69
N ALA A 123 9.75 1.88 9.11
CA ALA A 123 10.38 2.97 9.81
C ALA A 123 9.35 3.97 10.36
N THR A 124 8.32 4.33 9.57
CA THR A 124 7.23 5.23 9.99
C THR A 124 6.43 4.62 11.15
N SER A 125 6.20 3.31 11.13
CA SER A 125 5.54 2.61 12.23
C SER A 125 6.34 2.68 13.53
N VAL A 126 7.67 2.81 13.46
CA VAL A 126 8.53 2.93 14.65
C VAL A 126 8.64 4.38 15.11
N TRP A 127 9.11 5.30 14.24
CA TRP A 127 9.38 6.68 14.68
C TRP A 127 8.10 7.48 14.92
N CYS A 128 7.09 7.36 14.05
CA CYS A 128 5.88 8.18 14.14
C CYS A 128 4.89 7.62 15.17
N LEU A 129 4.53 6.32 15.05
CA LEU A 129 3.56 5.74 15.99
C LEU A 129 4.15 5.61 17.40
N GLY A 130 5.46 5.41 17.53
CA GLY A 130 6.16 5.47 18.82
C GLY A 130 6.04 6.85 19.46
N ALA A 131 6.34 7.92 18.73
CA ALA A 131 6.23 9.28 19.22
C ALA A 131 4.77 9.67 19.58
N LEU A 132 3.78 9.25 18.76
CA LEU A 132 2.35 9.43 19.08
C LEU A 132 1.94 8.68 20.36
N ALA A 133 2.45 7.47 20.56
CA ALA A 133 2.17 6.70 21.78
C ALA A 133 2.76 7.37 23.02
N HIS A 134 3.98 7.87 22.95
CA HIS A 134 4.62 8.63 24.04
C HIS A 134 3.85 9.91 24.41
N GLN A 135 3.18 10.52 23.46
CA GLN A 135 2.33 11.71 23.69
C GLN A 135 0.87 11.35 24.09
N GLY A 136 0.56 10.07 24.32
CA GLY A 136 -0.81 9.62 24.63
C GLY A 136 -1.80 9.74 23.47
N ALA A 137 -1.30 9.98 22.26
CA ALA A 137 -2.10 10.26 21.05
C ALA A 137 -2.21 9.06 20.10
N SER A 138 -2.18 7.83 20.60
CA SER A 138 -2.23 6.59 19.80
C SER A 138 -3.44 6.50 18.85
N ARG A 139 -4.55 7.18 19.16
CA ARG A 139 -5.75 7.28 18.31
C ARG A 139 -5.46 7.96 16.96
N ALA A 140 -4.42 8.81 16.90
CA ALA A 140 -4.00 9.48 15.67
C ALA A 140 -3.34 8.53 14.65
N SER A 141 -3.04 7.27 15.01
CA SER A 141 -2.52 6.25 14.08
C SER A 141 -3.44 6.02 12.87
N GLY A 142 -4.76 6.15 13.04
CA GLY A 142 -5.70 6.07 11.91
C GLY A 142 -5.45 7.12 10.83
N TRP A 143 -5.08 8.34 11.22
CA TRP A 143 -4.71 9.42 10.29
C TRP A 143 -3.41 9.10 9.55
N VAL A 144 -2.42 8.51 10.24
CA VAL A 144 -1.15 8.07 9.63
C VAL A 144 -1.42 7.05 8.53
N TYR A 145 -2.22 6.03 8.83
CA TYR A 145 -2.54 4.98 7.84
C TYR A 145 -3.47 5.46 6.71
N ALA A 146 -4.33 6.46 6.96
CA ALA A 146 -5.12 7.09 5.91
C ALA A 146 -4.24 7.76 4.84
N GLY A 147 -2.99 8.10 5.17
CA GLY A 147 -1.98 8.57 4.23
C GLY A 147 -1.76 7.63 3.03
N VAL A 148 -1.92 6.31 3.21
CA VAL A 148 -1.85 5.33 2.11
C VAL A 148 -2.89 5.65 1.05
N GLY A 149 -4.17 5.69 1.44
CA GLY A 149 -5.28 5.97 0.52
C GLY A 149 -5.21 7.38 -0.04
N SER A 150 -4.86 8.38 0.78
CA SER A 150 -4.68 9.77 0.32
C SER A 150 -3.56 9.89 -0.72
N GLY A 151 -2.45 9.17 -0.54
CA GLY A 151 -1.36 9.13 -1.52
C GLY A 151 -1.76 8.46 -2.84
N ILE A 152 -2.55 7.38 -2.77
CA ILE A 152 -3.11 6.72 -3.96
C ILE A 152 -4.03 7.70 -4.71
N ALA A 153 -4.92 8.40 -3.99
CA ALA A 153 -5.84 9.37 -4.57
C ALA A 153 -5.09 10.53 -5.23
N LEU A 154 -4.10 11.08 -4.54
CA LEU A 154 -3.30 12.20 -5.03
C LEU A 154 -2.48 11.81 -6.27
N ALA A 155 -1.80 10.67 -6.24
CA ALA A 155 -1.06 10.17 -7.40
C ALA A 155 -1.98 9.90 -8.59
N GLY A 156 -3.16 9.30 -8.34
CA GLY A 156 -4.16 9.06 -9.38
C GLY A 156 -4.72 10.36 -9.97
N LEU A 157 -5.03 11.34 -9.14
CA LEU A 157 -5.51 12.64 -9.59
C LEU A 157 -4.43 13.38 -10.41
N HIS A 158 -3.19 13.36 -9.94
CA HIS A 158 -2.06 13.95 -10.68
C HIS A 158 -1.89 13.30 -12.05
N CYS A 159 -1.92 11.96 -12.11
CA CYS A 159 -1.83 11.24 -13.39
C CYS A 159 -3.00 11.56 -14.33
N LEU A 160 -4.22 11.68 -13.79
CA LEU A 160 -5.41 12.05 -14.57
C LEU A 160 -5.26 13.44 -15.18
N LEU A 161 -4.87 14.43 -14.38
CA LEU A 161 -4.69 15.82 -14.83
C LEU A 161 -3.55 15.93 -15.84
N ALA A 162 -2.44 15.25 -15.60
CA ALA A 162 -1.30 15.22 -16.52
C ALA A 162 -1.67 14.56 -17.86
N ALA A 163 -2.38 13.43 -17.84
CA ALA A 163 -2.86 12.76 -19.06
C ALA A 163 -3.86 13.65 -19.84
N ALA A 164 -4.76 14.35 -19.15
CA ALA A 164 -5.67 15.31 -19.77
C ALA A 164 -4.96 16.52 -20.41
N ALA A 165 -3.79 16.88 -19.89
CA ALA A 165 -2.90 17.90 -20.44
C ALA A 165 -1.95 17.37 -21.54
N GLY A 166 -2.07 16.09 -21.95
CA GLY A 166 -1.23 15.49 -22.96
C GLY A 166 0.21 15.17 -22.52
N VAL A 167 0.46 15.12 -21.20
CA VAL A 167 1.78 14.79 -20.68
C VAL A 167 2.05 13.30 -20.91
N ARG A 168 3.22 12.99 -21.48
CA ARG A 168 3.67 11.61 -21.72
C ARG A 168 4.20 10.96 -20.44
N SER A 169 4.33 9.62 -20.48
CA SER A 169 4.76 8.86 -19.30
C SER A 169 6.15 9.22 -18.76
N PRO A 170 7.21 9.53 -19.57
CA PRO A 170 8.51 9.91 -19.01
C PRO A 170 8.46 11.19 -18.17
N PRO A 171 7.99 12.36 -18.66
CA PRO A 171 7.87 13.55 -17.81
C PRO A 171 6.91 13.36 -16.64
N LEU A 172 5.87 12.51 -16.76
CA LEU A 172 4.96 12.20 -15.66
C LEU A 172 5.69 11.48 -14.50
N TRP A 173 6.60 10.54 -14.82
CA TRP A 173 7.43 9.89 -13.81
C TRP A 173 8.36 10.88 -13.08
N LEU A 174 8.93 11.87 -13.78
CA LEU A 174 9.71 12.95 -13.15
C LEU A 174 8.85 13.80 -12.22
N GLN A 175 7.63 14.16 -12.65
CA GLN A 175 6.68 14.91 -11.83
C GLN A 175 6.30 14.13 -10.58
N LEU A 176 6.03 12.83 -10.68
CA LEU A 176 5.71 11.97 -9.53
C LEU A 176 6.89 11.86 -8.56
N GLY A 177 8.12 11.75 -9.06
CA GLY A 177 9.33 11.77 -8.24
C GLY A 177 9.51 13.11 -7.51
N GLY A 178 9.29 14.23 -8.19
CA GLY A 178 9.29 15.58 -7.60
C GLY A 178 8.20 15.77 -6.55
N LEU A 179 6.99 15.30 -6.85
CA LEU A 179 5.86 15.29 -5.89
C LEU A 179 6.18 14.46 -4.64
N ALA A 180 6.80 13.27 -4.82
CA ALA A 180 7.22 12.43 -3.71
C ALA A 180 8.23 13.15 -2.81
N LEU A 181 9.22 13.83 -3.41
CA LEU A 181 10.20 14.62 -2.66
C LEU A 181 9.53 15.78 -1.89
N LEU A 182 8.64 16.53 -2.54
CA LEU A 182 7.91 17.62 -1.94
C LEU A 182 7.07 17.17 -0.73
N LEU A 183 6.34 16.07 -0.88
CA LEU A 183 5.51 15.50 0.19
C LEU A 183 6.35 14.91 1.33
N ALA A 184 7.60 14.54 1.10
CA ALA A 184 8.50 14.03 2.12
C ALA A 184 9.09 15.14 3.03
N LEU A 185 9.11 16.40 2.59
CA LEU A 185 9.72 17.52 3.33
C LEU A 185 9.21 17.66 4.77
N PRO A 186 7.88 17.58 5.05
CA PRO A 186 7.39 17.68 6.43
C PRO A 186 7.90 16.51 7.31
N ALA A 187 8.04 15.31 6.74
CA ALA A 187 8.60 14.17 7.46
C ALA A 187 10.07 14.40 7.80
N PHE A 188 10.88 14.89 6.86
CA PHE A 188 12.28 15.24 7.10
C PHE A 188 12.41 16.28 8.22
N TRP A 189 11.59 17.32 8.18
CA TRP A 189 11.58 18.38 9.17
C TRP A 189 11.20 17.85 10.58
N VAL A 190 10.17 17.01 10.68
CA VAL A 190 9.74 16.40 11.95
C VAL A 190 10.82 15.45 12.49
N ILE A 191 11.34 14.55 11.64
CA ILE A 191 12.36 13.57 12.06
C ILE A 191 13.63 14.26 12.57
N ALA A 192 14.05 15.37 11.93
CA ALA A 192 15.22 16.13 12.36
C ALA A 192 15.08 16.74 13.77
N ARG A 193 13.84 16.97 14.22
CA ARG A 193 13.51 17.59 15.51
C ARG A 193 13.08 16.58 16.59
N LEU A 194 12.84 15.32 16.22
CA LEU A 194 12.51 14.32 17.22
C LEU A 194 13.73 13.98 18.06
N PRO A 195 13.58 13.90 19.40
CA PRO A 195 14.64 13.37 20.27
C PRO A 195 15.11 12.03 19.72
N GLN A 196 16.40 11.92 19.52
CA GLN A 196 16.99 10.67 19.04
C GLN A 196 17.04 9.67 20.19
N SER A 197 15.89 9.08 20.53
CA SER A 197 15.84 7.99 21.49
C SER A 197 16.72 6.85 20.98
N THR A 198 17.68 6.45 21.80
CA THR A 198 18.66 5.39 21.53
C THR A 198 18.02 3.99 21.63
N GLU A 199 16.73 3.91 21.87
CA GLU A 199 15.97 2.67 21.82
C GLU A 199 15.70 2.27 20.36
N ALA A 200 16.78 1.70 19.76
CA ALA A 200 16.54 0.64 18.81
C ALA A 200 15.70 -0.40 19.56
N ALA A 201 14.39 -0.38 19.33
CA ALA A 201 13.55 -1.51 19.65
C ALA A 201 14.12 -2.69 18.84
N ARG A 202 15.15 -3.33 19.36
CA ARG A 202 15.50 -4.71 19.09
C ARG A 202 14.33 -5.52 19.61
N SER A 203 13.23 -5.53 18.85
CA SER A 203 12.29 -6.64 18.89
C SER A 203 13.11 -7.86 18.47
N ARG A 204 13.83 -8.44 19.46
CA ARG A 204 14.33 -9.78 19.32
C ARG A 204 13.13 -10.61 18.93
N ALA A 205 13.17 -11.14 17.71
CA ALA A 205 12.40 -12.31 17.36
C ALA A 205 12.81 -13.40 18.36
N ALA A 206 12.14 -13.44 19.50
CA ALA A 206 12.18 -14.57 20.39
C ALA A 206 11.46 -15.69 19.61
N GLY A 207 12.25 -16.57 19.03
CA GLY A 207 11.78 -17.84 18.53
C GLY A 207 11.21 -18.62 19.72
N GLY A 208 9.93 -18.59 19.85
CA GLY A 208 9.15 -19.43 20.74
C GLY A 208 8.08 -20.10 19.89
N ASP A 209 8.18 -21.42 19.73
CA ASP A 209 7.12 -22.25 19.19
C ASP A 209 5.87 -22.15 20.08
N SER A 210 5.05 -21.18 19.83
CA SER A 210 3.69 -21.18 20.37
C SER A 210 2.79 -21.90 19.37
N HIS A 211 2.30 -23.05 19.76
CA HIS A 211 1.29 -23.85 19.08
C HIS A 211 -0.02 -23.06 18.97
N GLY A 212 -0.08 -22.12 18.02
CA GLY A 212 -1.28 -21.35 17.71
C GLY A 212 -2.22 -22.18 16.84
N GLY A 213 -2.93 -23.15 17.44
CA GLY A 213 -4.08 -23.76 16.80
C GLY A 213 -5.07 -22.66 16.38
N GLY A 214 -5.42 -22.56 15.09
CA GLY A 214 -6.36 -21.57 14.56
C GLY A 214 -5.77 -20.37 13.84
N THR A 215 -4.49 -20.04 13.98
CA THR A 215 -3.89 -18.89 13.25
C THR A 215 -3.52 -19.20 11.79
N ARG A 216 -3.28 -20.49 11.45
CA ARG A 216 -2.93 -20.90 10.08
C ARG A 216 -3.99 -20.51 9.06
N GLY A 217 -5.27 -20.74 9.38
CA GLY A 217 -6.39 -20.35 8.51
C GLY A 217 -6.44 -18.84 8.26
N LEU A 218 -6.18 -18.01 9.29
CA LEU A 218 -6.13 -16.57 9.15
C LEU A 218 -4.97 -16.10 8.26
N VAL A 219 -3.80 -16.74 8.37
CA VAL A 219 -2.64 -16.48 7.49
C VAL A 219 -3.00 -16.77 6.03
N VAL A 220 -3.66 -17.90 5.78
CA VAL A 220 -4.12 -18.27 4.43
C VAL A 220 -5.16 -17.27 3.90
N CYS A 221 -6.16 -16.91 4.71
CA CYS A 221 -7.16 -15.91 4.33
C CYS A 221 -6.52 -14.56 3.96
N TYR A 222 -5.51 -14.16 4.71
CA TYR A 222 -4.79 -12.91 4.45
C TYR A 222 -3.90 -12.98 3.20
N GLY A 223 -3.34 -14.15 2.90
CA GLY A 223 -2.64 -14.42 1.64
C GLY A 223 -3.55 -14.30 0.43
N PHE A 224 -4.73 -14.92 0.48
CA PHE A 224 -5.74 -14.81 -0.58
C PHE A 224 -6.34 -13.41 -0.69
N MET A 225 -6.46 -12.68 0.42
CA MET A 225 -6.77 -11.25 0.36
C MET A 225 -5.72 -10.49 -0.45
N GLY A 226 -4.43 -10.76 -0.21
CA GLY A 226 -3.34 -10.18 -1.00
C GLY A 226 -3.44 -10.49 -2.49
N PHE A 227 -3.73 -11.75 -2.85
CA PHE A 227 -3.91 -12.19 -4.23
C PHE A 227 -5.11 -11.52 -4.90
N GLY A 228 -6.28 -11.54 -4.25
CA GLY A 228 -7.52 -11.03 -4.86
C GLY A 228 -7.52 -9.52 -5.04
N TYR A 229 -7.12 -8.77 -4.00
CA TYR A 229 -7.16 -7.30 -4.04
C TYR A 229 -6.15 -6.71 -5.03
N ILE A 230 -4.99 -7.36 -5.23
CA ILE A 230 -3.94 -6.81 -6.07
C ILE A 230 -4.29 -6.82 -7.55
N LEU A 231 -5.18 -7.70 -7.98
CA LEU A 231 -5.60 -7.80 -9.36
C LEU A 231 -6.29 -6.50 -9.85
N PRO A 232 -7.38 -6.01 -9.22
CA PRO A 232 -7.92 -4.71 -9.57
C PRO A 232 -6.95 -3.56 -9.20
N ALA A 233 -6.21 -3.65 -8.10
CA ALA A 233 -5.23 -2.63 -7.75
C ALA A 233 -4.11 -2.46 -8.79
N THR A 234 -3.88 -3.46 -9.65
CA THR A 234 -2.90 -3.37 -10.75
C THR A 234 -3.56 -3.04 -12.08
N PHE A 235 -4.68 -3.68 -12.40
CA PHE A 235 -5.23 -3.68 -13.76
C PHE A 235 -6.51 -2.87 -13.93
N LEU A 236 -7.12 -2.33 -12.86
CA LEU A 236 -8.39 -1.60 -12.96
C LEU A 236 -8.34 -0.40 -13.92
N PRO A 237 -7.29 0.46 -13.94
CA PRO A 237 -7.21 1.54 -14.91
C PRO A 237 -7.01 1.04 -16.35
N VAL A 238 -6.35 -0.12 -16.54
CA VAL A 238 -6.22 -0.76 -17.86
C VAL A 238 -7.59 -1.21 -18.36
N LEU A 239 -8.37 -1.90 -17.50
CA LEU A 239 -9.73 -2.32 -17.81
C LEU A 239 -10.65 -1.11 -18.04
N ALA A 240 -10.50 -0.04 -17.28
CA ALA A 240 -11.27 1.18 -17.48
C ALA A 240 -11.05 1.78 -18.87
N ARG A 241 -9.81 1.77 -19.37
CA ARG A 241 -9.47 2.27 -20.71
C ARG A 241 -10.11 1.47 -21.84
N THR A 242 -10.40 0.19 -21.63
CA THR A 242 -11.06 -0.64 -22.68
C THR A 242 -12.55 -0.35 -22.85
N VAL A 243 -13.18 0.36 -21.91
CA VAL A 243 -14.64 0.57 -21.87
C VAL A 243 -15.06 2.04 -21.83
N VAL A 244 -14.11 2.95 -21.65
CA VAL A 244 -14.32 4.40 -21.58
C VAL A 244 -13.29 5.08 -22.47
N ASP A 245 -13.75 5.66 -23.57
CA ASP A 245 -12.87 6.33 -24.54
C ASP A 245 -12.33 7.66 -24.01
N ASP A 246 -13.11 8.35 -23.14
CA ASP A 246 -12.67 9.62 -22.54
C ASP A 246 -11.60 9.37 -21.46
N PRO A 247 -10.37 9.94 -21.63
CA PRO A 247 -9.29 9.84 -20.65
C PRO A 247 -9.71 10.30 -19.24
N ARG A 248 -10.61 11.26 -19.12
CA ARG A 248 -11.12 11.75 -17.84
C ARG A 248 -11.98 10.71 -17.14
N GLY A 249 -12.79 9.96 -17.90
CA GLY A 249 -13.68 8.93 -17.35
C GLY A 249 -12.94 7.73 -16.79
N PHE A 250 -11.97 7.15 -17.52
CA PHE A 250 -11.23 5.99 -17.02
C PHE A 250 -10.20 6.35 -15.94
N GLY A 251 -9.63 7.56 -15.97
CA GLY A 251 -8.65 8.02 -15.00
C GLY A 251 -9.21 8.20 -13.59
N LEU A 252 -10.54 8.36 -13.42
CA LEU A 252 -11.17 8.53 -12.11
C LEU A 252 -11.17 7.27 -11.23
N ALA A 253 -11.06 6.08 -11.81
CA ALA A 253 -11.10 4.82 -11.06
C ALA A 253 -10.05 4.77 -9.94
N TRP A 254 -8.86 5.28 -10.20
CA TRP A 254 -7.77 5.24 -9.23
C TRP A 254 -7.88 6.28 -8.10
N PRO A 255 -8.19 7.56 -8.36
CA PRO A 255 -8.54 8.51 -7.31
C PRO A 255 -9.70 8.03 -6.41
N VAL A 256 -10.75 7.46 -6.99
CA VAL A 256 -11.89 6.90 -6.24
C VAL A 256 -11.43 5.75 -5.33
N PHE A 257 -10.62 4.83 -5.84
CA PHE A 257 -10.01 3.77 -5.05
C PHE A 257 -9.24 4.33 -3.85
N GLY A 258 -8.41 5.36 -4.06
CA GLY A 258 -7.61 5.98 -3.01
C GLY A 258 -8.45 6.72 -1.97
N VAL A 259 -9.44 7.50 -2.39
CA VAL A 259 -10.34 8.23 -1.48
C VAL A 259 -11.13 7.25 -0.61
N THR A 260 -11.70 6.20 -1.19
CA THR A 260 -12.45 5.19 -0.42
C THR A 260 -11.56 4.44 0.56
N ALA A 261 -10.30 4.17 0.18
CA ALA A 261 -9.32 3.58 1.09
C ALA A 261 -8.98 4.50 2.28
N ALA A 262 -8.80 5.79 2.04
CA ALA A 262 -8.53 6.76 3.11
C ALA A 262 -9.73 6.88 4.07
N LEU A 263 -10.93 7.07 3.53
CA LEU A 263 -12.15 7.24 4.33
C LEU A 263 -12.49 5.98 5.12
N SER A 264 -12.42 4.80 4.50
CA SER A 264 -12.67 3.53 5.18
C SER A 264 -11.66 3.25 6.29
N THR A 265 -10.38 3.66 6.10
CA THR A 265 -9.34 3.55 7.13
C THR A 265 -9.68 4.39 8.36
N LEU A 266 -10.09 5.65 8.16
CA LEU A 266 -10.49 6.55 9.25
C LEU A 266 -11.72 6.03 9.98
N LEU A 267 -12.70 5.53 9.23
CA LEU A 267 -13.91 4.94 9.81
C LEU A 267 -13.59 3.67 10.59
N ALA A 268 -12.81 2.76 10.03
CA ALA A 268 -12.39 1.52 10.68
C ALA A 268 -11.59 1.79 11.96
N ALA A 269 -10.70 2.76 11.95
CA ALA A 269 -9.92 3.14 13.13
C ALA A 269 -10.80 3.60 14.31
N ARG A 270 -12.01 4.13 14.02
CA ARG A 270 -12.99 4.52 15.03
C ARG A 270 -13.89 3.37 15.46
N LEU A 271 -14.37 2.56 14.51
CA LEU A 271 -15.41 1.55 14.73
C LEU A 271 -14.87 0.20 15.20
N LEU A 272 -13.64 -0.19 14.78
CA LEU A 272 -13.08 -1.50 15.13
C LEU A 272 -12.53 -1.59 16.57
N GLN A 273 -12.65 -0.53 17.37
CA GLN A 273 -12.19 -0.56 18.76
C GLN A 273 -13.01 -1.54 19.61
N ASP A 274 -14.32 -1.68 19.33
CA ASP A 274 -15.28 -2.47 20.12
C ASP A 274 -15.97 -3.59 19.31
N ALA A 275 -15.67 -3.74 18.03
CA ALA A 275 -16.37 -4.66 17.14
C ALA A 275 -15.74 -6.06 17.10
N LYS A 276 -16.53 -7.03 16.70
CA LYS A 276 -16.11 -8.40 16.36
C LYS A 276 -15.21 -8.34 15.11
N ARG A 277 -13.91 -8.20 15.32
CA ARG A 277 -12.88 -7.94 14.26
C ARG A 277 -12.93 -8.97 13.14
N LEU A 278 -13.09 -10.25 13.45
CA LEU A 278 -13.21 -11.32 12.46
C LEU A 278 -14.45 -11.16 11.58
N LYS A 279 -15.60 -10.74 12.15
CA LYS A 279 -16.82 -10.48 11.34
C LYS A 279 -16.63 -9.29 10.40
N ALA A 280 -15.99 -8.22 10.87
CA ALA A 280 -15.65 -7.07 10.02
C ALA A 280 -14.69 -7.48 8.89
N TRP A 281 -13.67 -8.28 9.21
CA TRP A 281 -12.76 -8.83 8.21
C TRP A 281 -13.50 -9.68 7.18
N ALA A 282 -14.32 -10.65 7.65
CA ALA A 282 -15.09 -11.52 6.78
C ALA A 282 -16.03 -10.74 5.85
N ALA A 283 -16.81 -9.78 6.41
CA ALA A 283 -17.71 -8.94 5.62
C ALA A 283 -16.94 -8.14 4.54
N CYS A 284 -15.84 -7.49 4.93
CA CYS A 284 -15.01 -6.74 4.00
C CYS A 284 -14.37 -7.64 2.93
N GLN A 285 -14.00 -8.88 3.27
CA GLN A 285 -13.41 -9.83 2.32
C GLN A 285 -14.45 -10.32 1.30
N LEU A 286 -15.69 -10.55 1.71
CA LEU A 286 -16.80 -10.87 0.80
C LEU A 286 -17.15 -9.69 -0.13
N LEU A 287 -17.22 -8.47 0.43
CA LEU A 287 -17.43 -7.25 -0.38
C LEU A 287 -16.29 -7.01 -1.37
N MET A 288 -15.05 -7.26 -0.96
CA MET A 288 -13.89 -7.22 -1.84
C MET A 288 -14.01 -8.27 -2.96
N GLY A 289 -14.43 -9.50 -2.62
CA GLY A 289 -14.67 -10.56 -3.61
C GLY A 289 -15.69 -10.14 -4.67
N LEU A 290 -16.77 -9.48 -4.26
CA LEU A 290 -17.74 -8.90 -5.19
C LEU A 290 -17.08 -7.82 -6.07
N GLY A 291 -16.32 -6.91 -5.48
CA GLY A 291 -15.61 -5.86 -6.23
C GLY A 291 -14.62 -6.41 -7.25
N VAL A 292 -13.98 -7.55 -6.97
CA VAL A 292 -13.06 -8.22 -7.91
C VAL A 292 -13.83 -8.97 -9.01
N LEU A 293 -14.98 -9.56 -8.68
CA LEU A 293 -15.78 -10.35 -9.61
C LEU A 293 -16.48 -9.48 -10.68
N LEU A 294 -16.99 -8.31 -10.30
CA LEU A 294 -17.81 -7.48 -11.19
C LEU A 294 -17.15 -7.19 -12.55
N PRO A 295 -15.90 -6.68 -12.63
CA PRO A 295 -15.25 -6.45 -13.92
C PRO A 295 -14.87 -7.73 -14.66
N ALA A 296 -14.75 -8.88 -13.97
CA ALA A 296 -14.50 -10.19 -14.60
C ALA A 296 -15.73 -10.68 -15.38
N LEU A 297 -16.94 -10.45 -14.87
CA LEU A 297 -18.20 -10.84 -15.52
C LEU A 297 -18.53 -9.93 -16.69
N ARG A 298 -18.42 -8.63 -16.51
CA ARG A 298 -18.68 -7.62 -17.54
C ARG A 298 -17.90 -6.34 -17.23
N ALA A 299 -16.92 -6.03 -18.06
CA ALA A 299 -16.20 -4.77 -17.96
C ALA A 299 -17.07 -3.65 -18.57
N ASN A 300 -17.51 -2.73 -17.71
CA ASN A 300 -18.17 -1.48 -18.09
C ASN A 300 -17.91 -0.41 -17.01
N ARG A 301 -18.27 0.85 -17.31
CA ARG A 301 -18.00 1.98 -16.39
C ARG A 301 -18.54 1.76 -14.97
N TRP A 302 -19.69 1.12 -14.81
CA TRP A 302 -20.33 0.90 -13.51
C TRP A 302 -19.66 -0.21 -12.70
N THR A 303 -19.30 -1.33 -13.35
CA THR A 303 -18.58 -2.43 -12.68
C THR A 303 -17.18 -2.02 -12.28
N ILE A 304 -16.51 -1.17 -13.06
CA ILE A 304 -15.19 -0.62 -12.73
C ILE A 304 -15.30 0.36 -11.57
N ALA A 305 -16.28 1.27 -11.57
CA ALA A 305 -16.52 2.19 -10.46
C ALA A 305 -16.87 1.43 -9.17
N ALA A 306 -17.75 0.43 -9.24
CA ALA A 306 -18.10 -0.43 -8.12
C ALA A 306 -16.88 -1.21 -7.59
N SER A 307 -16.02 -1.72 -8.48
CA SER A 307 -14.77 -2.38 -8.11
C SER A 307 -13.84 -1.42 -7.35
N ALA A 308 -13.64 -0.21 -7.86
CA ALA A 308 -12.81 0.80 -7.21
C ALA A 308 -13.32 1.13 -5.79
N LEU A 309 -14.64 1.29 -5.63
CA LEU A 309 -15.29 1.56 -4.34
C LEU A 309 -15.14 0.38 -3.38
N LEU A 310 -15.50 -0.82 -3.82
CA LEU A 310 -15.55 -2.00 -2.96
C LEU A 310 -14.14 -2.46 -2.56
N VAL A 311 -13.22 -2.54 -3.51
CA VAL A 311 -11.85 -2.99 -3.22
C VAL A 311 -11.08 -1.91 -2.48
N GLY A 312 -11.16 -0.65 -2.91
CA GLY A 312 -10.55 0.48 -2.22
C GLY A 312 -11.07 0.64 -0.80
N GLY A 313 -12.40 0.53 -0.61
CA GLY A 313 -13.05 0.70 0.68
C GLY A 313 -12.82 -0.45 1.68
N THR A 314 -12.33 -1.60 1.27
CA THR A 314 -12.24 -2.79 2.12
C THR A 314 -10.82 -3.20 2.47
N PHE A 315 -9.83 -2.99 1.59
CA PHE A 315 -8.49 -3.56 1.77
C PHE A 315 -7.77 -3.06 3.03
N MET A 316 -7.89 -1.77 3.36
CA MET A 316 -7.27 -1.22 4.57
C MET A 316 -8.03 -1.62 5.84
N VAL A 317 -9.34 -1.80 5.76
CA VAL A 317 -10.15 -2.32 6.88
C VAL A 317 -9.72 -3.74 7.23
N ILE A 318 -9.57 -4.61 6.22
CA ILE A 318 -9.06 -5.98 6.40
C ILE A 318 -7.65 -5.95 6.98
N THR A 319 -6.79 -5.05 6.49
CA THR A 319 -5.42 -4.89 6.99
C THR A 319 -5.42 -4.54 8.49
N LEU A 320 -6.22 -3.57 8.91
CA LEU A 320 -6.34 -3.19 10.32
C LEU A 320 -6.91 -4.32 11.17
N ALA A 321 -8.01 -4.93 10.73
CA ALA A 321 -8.66 -6.02 11.45
C ALA A 321 -7.74 -7.22 11.61
N GLY A 322 -7.02 -7.61 10.55
CA GLY A 322 -6.08 -8.72 10.56
C GLY A 322 -4.91 -8.51 11.52
N VAL A 323 -4.27 -7.33 11.47
CA VAL A 323 -3.16 -6.98 12.38
C VAL A 323 -3.64 -6.95 13.84
N GLN A 324 -4.80 -6.35 14.11
CA GLN A 324 -5.36 -6.29 15.46
C GLN A 324 -5.72 -7.67 15.99
N GLU A 325 -6.28 -8.54 15.15
CA GLU A 325 -6.64 -9.91 15.50
C GLU A 325 -5.39 -10.75 15.84
N MET A 326 -4.31 -10.62 15.06
CA MET A 326 -3.05 -11.30 15.35
C MET A 326 -2.44 -10.84 16.69
N ARG A 327 -2.48 -9.54 16.96
CA ARG A 327 -2.03 -8.98 18.25
C ARG A 327 -2.86 -9.48 19.43
N ALA A 328 -4.16 -9.60 19.26
CA ALA A 328 -5.06 -10.09 20.32
C ALA A 328 -4.86 -11.57 20.62
N ARG A 329 -4.56 -12.41 19.60
CA ARG A 329 -4.36 -13.86 19.78
C ARG A 329 -3.02 -14.24 20.38
N ALA A 330 -1.99 -13.43 20.22
CA ALA A 330 -0.67 -13.68 20.80
C ALA A 330 -0.01 -12.38 21.25
N PRO A 331 -0.40 -11.82 22.40
CA PRO A 331 0.14 -10.57 22.91
C PRO A 331 1.68 -10.62 23.09
N THR A 332 2.22 -11.76 23.50
CA THR A 332 3.65 -12.00 23.72
C THR A 332 4.45 -12.26 22.45
N ASN A 333 3.80 -12.69 21.36
CA ASN A 333 4.43 -13.04 20.08
C ASN A 333 3.76 -12.36 18.87
N ALA A 334 3.15 -11.20 19.11
CA ALA A 334 2.39 -10.47 18.10
C ALA A 334 3.23 -10.12 16.86
N ALA A 335 4.48 -9.74 17.04
CA ALA A 335 5.38 -9.37 15.95
C ALA A 335 5.59 -10.54 14.95
N HIS A 336 5.76 -11.76 15.45
CA HIS A 336 5.94 -12.95 14.62
C HIS A 336 4.67 -13.28 13.82
N LEU A 337 3.47 -13.24 14.45
CA LEU A 337 2.21 -13.51 13.75
C LEU A 337 1.87 -12.43 12.72
N VAL A 338 2.10 -11.15 13.05
CA VAL A 338 1.93 -10.04 12.10
C VAL A 338 2.91 -10.21 10.94
N GLY A 339 4.16 -10.61 11.19
CA GLY A 339 5.14 -10.94 10.15
C GLY A 339 4.64 -12.05 9.21
N ARG A 340 4.05 -13.12 9.76
CA ARG A 340 3.50 -14.23 8.95
C ARG A 340 2.36 -13.80 8.04
N ILE A 341 1.38 -13.04 8.56
CA ILE A 341 0.28 -12.55 7.70
C ILE A 341 0.81 -11.57 6.65
N THR A 342 1.77 -10.70 7.00
CA THR A 342 2.38 -9.77 6.05
C THR A 342 3.14 -10.50 4.94
N ALA A 343 3.87 -11.56 5.27
CA ALA A 343 4.56 -12.39 4.28
C ALA A 343 3.56 -13.13 3.35
N ALA A 344 2.50 -13.72 3.92
CA ALA A 344 1.44 -14.37 3.13
C ALA A 344 0.75 -13.38 2.18
N PHE A 345 0.45 -12.18 2.67
CA PHE A 345 -0.11 -11.09 1.87
C PHE A 345 0.81 -10.70 0.71
N ALA A 346 2.10 -10.51 0.98
CA ALA A 346 3.07 -10.15 -0.04
C ALA A 346 3.24 -11.26 -1.10
N LEU A 347 3.21 -12.52 -0.69
CA LEU A 347 3.22 -13.66 -1.62
C LEU A 347 1.97 -13.65 -2.51
N GLY A 348 0.79 -13.38 -1.93
CA GLY A 348 -0.45 -13.22 -2.70
C GLY A 348 -0.36 -12.09 -3.71
N GLN A 349 0.21 -10.95 -3.32
CA GLN A 349 0.41 -9.80 -4.21
C GLN A 349 1.38 -10.05 -5.36
N ILE A 350 2.39 -10.89 -5.16
CA ILE A 350 3.29 -11.32 -6.23
C ILE A 350 2.56 -12.29 -7.15
N ALA A 351 1.87 -13.26 -6.58
CA ALA A 351 1.19 -14.31 -7.35
C ALA A 351 0.08 -13.75 -8.26
N GLY A 352 -0.63 -12.68 -7.85
CA GLY A 352 -1.71 -12.08 -8.63
C GLY A 352 -1.28 -11.61 -10.02
N PRO A 353 -0.39 -10.61 -10.14
CA PRO A 353 0.08 -10.13 -11.44
C PRO A 353 0.84 -11.19 -12.24
N VAL A 354 1.60 -12.07 -11.59
CA VAL A 354 2.30 -13.19 -12.25
C VAL A 354 1.30 -14.12 -12.91
N ALA A 355 0.25 -14.55 -12.19
CA ALA A 355 -0.81 -15.39 -12.74
C ALA A 355 -1.57 -14.69 -13.89
N ALA A 356 -1.92 -13.40 -13.69
CA ALA A 356 -2.59 -12.61 -14.72
C ALA A 356 -1.72 -12.50 -15.99
N SER A 357 -0.43 -12.18 -15.84
CA SER A 357 0.48 -12.05 -16.99
C SER A 357 0.69 -13.37 -17.71
N ALA A 358 0.87 -14.47 -16.97
CA ALA A 358 1.04 -15.80 -17.55
C ALA A 358 -0.22 -16.27 -18.32
N LEU A 359 -1.42 -15.99 -17.79
CA LEU A 359 -2.67 -16.32 -18.45
C LEU A 359 -2.96 -15.39 -19.64
N LEU A 360 -2.63 -14.11 -19.55
CA LEU A 360 -2.72 -13.18 -20.69
C LEU A 360 -1.86 -13.63 -21.87
N LEU A 361 -0.64 -14.10 -21.62
CA LEU A 361 0.25 -14.64 -22.67
C LEU A 361 -0.31 -15.89 -23.34
N ARG A 362 -1.06 -16.74 -22.61
CA ARG A 362 -1.59 -18.00 -23.12
C ARG A 362 -2.99 -17.89 -23.74
N LEU A 363 -3.86 -17.07 -23.14
CA LEU A 363 -5.29 -17.00 -23.42
C LEU A 363 -5.75 -15.63 -23.91
N GLY A 364 -4.80 -14.70 -24.12
CA GLY A 364 -5.13 -13.33 -24.50
C GLY A 364 -5.99 -12.61 -23.44
N PRO A 365 -6.88 -11.69 -23.84
CA PRO A 365 -7.70 -10.89 -22.92
C PRO A 365 -8.52 -11.70 -21.90
N GLN A 366 -8.93 -12.92 -22.26
CA GLN A 366 -9.68 -13.82 -21.37
C GLN A 366 -8.86 -14.23 -20.14
N GLY A 367 -7.52 -14.26 -20.23
CA GLY A 367 -6.64 -14.61 -19.12
C GLY A 367 -6.79 -13.70 -17.92
N LEU A 368 -7.00 -12.40 -18.15
CA LEU A 368 -7.23 -11.46 -17.06
C LEU A 368 -8.59 -11.68 -16.37
N ALA A 369 -9.66 -11.90 -17.16
CA ALA A 369 -10.99 -12.17 -16.61
C ALA A 369 -11.00 -13.47 -15.77
N ILE A 370 -10.34 -14.52 -16.24
CA ILE A 370 -10.19 -15.80 -15.50
C ILE A 370 -9.42 -15.56 -14.19
N THR A 371 -8.34 -14.78 -14.21
CA THR A 371 -7.55 -14.50 -13.00
C THR A 371 -8.36 -13.70 -11.98
N LEU A 372 -9.14 -12.71 -12.43
CA LEU A 372 -10.05 -11.94 -11.57
C LEU A 372 -11.12 -12.86 -10.96
N ALA A 373 -11.74 -13.73 -11.76
CA ALA A 373 -12.75 -14.68 -11.28
C ALA A 373 -12.17 -15.65 -10.24
N ALA A 374 -10.96 -16.16 -10.47
CA ALA A 374 -10.25 -17.02 -9.51
C ALA A 374 -9.94 -16.27 -8.21
N GLY A 375 -9.48 -15.02 -8.30
CA GLY A 375 -9.26 -14.16 -7.14
C GLY A 375 -10.54 -13.91 -6.34
N ALA A 376 -11.64 -13.64 -7.02
CA ALA A 376 -12.95 -13.46 -6.39
C ALA A 376 -13.43 -14.74 -5.70
N ALA A 377 -13.33 -15.89 -6.36
CA ALA A 377 -13.68 -17.19 -5.77
C ALA A 377 -12.89 -17.50 -4.49
N ALA A 378 -11.58 -17.21 -4.50
CA ALA A 378 -10.72 -17.36 -3.33
C ALA A 378 -11.12 -16.42 -2.18
N LEU A 379 -11.48 -15.16 -2.50
CA LEU A 379 -11.97 -14.20 -1.51
C LEU A 379 -13.32 -14.62 -0.91
N PHE A 380 -14.25 -15.13 -1.71
CA PHE A 380 -15.53 -15.64 -1.22
C PHE A 380 -15.34 -16.87 -0.34
N ALA A 381 -14.53 -17.85 -0.77
CA ALA A 381 -14.25 -19.05 0.01
C ALA A 381 -13.63 -18.72 1.37
N THR A 382 -12.62 -17.87 1.38
CA THR A 382 -11.92 -17.46 2.61
C THR A 382 -12.75 -16.51 3.46
N GLY A 383 -13.55 -15.62 2.86
CA GLY A 383 -14.51 -14.76 3.56
C GLY A 383 -15.63 -15.58 4.25
N ALA A 384 -16.17 -16.58 3.56
CA ALA A 384 -17.17 -17.48 4.13
C ALA A 384 -16.58 -18.32 5.29
N TRP A 385 -15.34 -18.79 5.14
CA TRP A 385 -14.64 -19.49 6.22
C TRP A 385 -14.45 -18.58 7.45
N LEU A 386 -13.98 -17.35 7.24
CA LEU A 386 -13.85 -16.35 8.32
C LEU A 386 -15.18 -16.06 9.01
N TRP A 387 -16.27 -15.95 8.24
CA TRP A 387 -17.61 -15.69 8.80
C TRP A 387 -18.09 -16.79 9.71
N ARG A 388 -17.78 -18.07 9.35
CA ARG A 388 -18.15 -19.24 10.16
C ARG A 388 -17.30 -19.41 11.42
N THR A 389 -16.09 -18.87 11.42
CA THR A 389 -15.14 -18.99 12.55
C THR A 389 -15.20 -17.77 13.49
N ALA A 390 -15.93 -16.72 13.10
CA ALA A 390 -16.12 -15.47 13.84
C ALA A 390 -17.34 -15.49 14.74
#